data_f0172c50c4949578f78ef5ec82e8ae83
#
_entry.id   f0172c50c4949578f78ef5ec82e8ae83
#
_cell.length_a   1.000
_cell.length_b   1.000
_cell.length_c   1.000
_cell.angle_alpha   90.00
_cell.angle_beta   90.00
_cell.angle_gamma   90.00
#
_symmetry.space_group_name_H-M   'P 1'
#
loop_
_entity.id
_entity.type
_entity.pdbx_description
1 polymer ?
#
loop_
_entity_poly.entity_id
_entity_poly.type
_entity_poly.pdbx_seq_one_letter_code
_entity_poly.pdbx_strand_id
1 'polypeptide(L)'
;GVWSQYLEVGIGPDAEIFTKSQAMSAVGSGFDVGLHPGSSWNNPEPEIVLVINSKGHVVGAAMGNDVNLRDFEGRSALLLGKAKDNNASCAIGPFIRLFDDHYTIDNVRTTDLSMAVHGPEGFVMQGSSSLSQISRDPLPLMTHDPSTLAWQLTLLNPFMQKRPLMDVGSKQWDFEQLEIF
;
A
#
# COMPACT_ATOMS: atom_id res chain seq x y z
N GLY A 1 8.15 11.57 -18.63
CA GLY A 1 6.75 11.43 -18.26
C GLY A 1 6.58 10.65 -16.97
N VAL A 2 5.37 10.50 -16.44
CA VAL A 2 5.08 9.80 -15.15
C VAL A 2 5.68 8.39 -15.12
N TRP A 3 5.68 7.66 -16.23
CA TRP A 3 6.28 6.32 -16.36
C TRP A 3 7.78 6.28 -16.08
N SER A 4 8.51 7.33 -16.46
CA SER A 4 9.96 7.38 -16.18
C SER A 4 10.25 7.53 -14.70
N GLN A 5 9.37 8.18 -13.94
CA GLN A 5 9.49 8.34 -12.49
C GLN A 5 9.22 7.02 -11.77
N TYR A 6 8.16 6.28 -12.15
CA TYR A 6 7.89 4.96 -11.57
C TYR A 6 8.98 3.93 -11.90
N LEU A 7 9.53 3.97 -13.12
CA LEU A 7 10.65 3.12 -13.49
C LEU A 7 11.89 3.46 -12.65
N GLU A 8 12.17 4.74 -12.44
CA GLU A 8 13.29 5.22 -11.63
C GLU A 8 13.21 4.68 -10.21
N VAL A 9 12.08 4.87 -9.52
CA VAL A 9 11.93 4.39 -8.14
C VAL A 9 11.77 2.87 -8.06
N GLY A 10 11.32 2.23 -9.13
CA GLY A 10 11.17 0.77 -9.21
C GLY A 10 12.48 0.01 -9.33
N ILE A 11 13.42 0.50 -10.15
CA ILE A 11 14.68 -0.20 -10.48
C ILE A 11 15.94 0.68 -10.39
N GLY A 12 15.80 1.99 -10.16
CA GLY A 12 16.91 2.93 -9.99
C GLY A 12 17.61 2.77 -8.63
N PRO A 13 18.58 3.65 -8.31
CA PRO A 13 19.33 3.55 -7.06
C PRO A 13 18.47 3.77 -5.82
N ASP A 14 17.45 4.61 -5.91
CA ASP A 14 16.61 5.00 -4.78
C ASP A 14 15.18 4.49 -4.94
N ALA A 15 14.61 3.96 -3.86
CA ALA A 15 13.20 3.58 -3.80
C ALA A 15 12.35 4.79 -3.39
N GLU A 16 11.06 4.75 -3.75
CA GLU A 16 10.08 5.69 -3.21
C GLU A 16 9.72 5.27 -1.78
N ILE A 17 10.08 6.13 -0.82
CA ILE A 17 9.77 5.93 0.61
C ILE A 17 9.10 7.19 1.14
N PHE A 18 7.99 7.01 1.85
CA PHE A 18 7.25 8.11 2.45
C PHE A 18 6.54 7.67 3.73
N THR A 19 6.20 8.63 4.59
CA THR A 19 5.33 8.38 5.75
C THR A 19 3.89 8.28 5.28
N LYS A 20 3.31 7.10 5.41
CA LYS A 20 1.91 6.86 5.05
C LYS A 20 0.93 7.41 6.08
N SER A 21 1.23 7.21 7.35
CA SER A 21 0.30 7.54 8.42
C SER A 21 1.03 7.69 9.74
N GLN A 22 0.52 8.54 10.60
CA GLN A 22 0.91 8.54 12.01
C GLN A 22 0.30 7.32 12.71
N ALA A 23 0.99 6.80 13.73
CA ALA A 23 0.59 5.56 14.39
C ALA A 23 -0.88 5.57 14.89
N MET A 24 -1.36 6.71 15.36
CA MET A 24 -2.73 6.87 15.87
C MET A 24 -3.76 7.22 14.79
N SER A 25 -3.33 7.37 13.53
CA SER A 25 -4.20 7.68 12.39
C SER A 25 -4.52 6.47 11.53
N ALA A 26 -3.88 5.31 11.77
CA ALA A 26 -4.22 4.06 11.11
C ALA A 26 -5.48 3.46 11.73
N VAL A 27 -6.26 2.77 10.91
CA VAL A 27 -7.49 2.05 11.34
C VAL A 27 -7.34 0.56 11.16
N GLY A 28 -8.13 -0.22 11.90
CA GLY A 28 -8.19 -1.66 11.78
C GLY A 28 -9.14 -2.14 10.69
N SER A 29 -9.14 -3.44 10.46
CA SER A 29 -10.11 -4.09 9.56
C SER A 29 -11.55 -3.86 10.03
N GLY A 30 -12.43 -3.56 9.10
CA GLY A 30 -13.86 -3.31 9.36
C GLY A 30 -14.19 -1.88 9.79
N PHE A 31 -13.23 -0.98 9.85
CA PHE A 31 -13.45 0.45 10.08
C PHE A 31 -13.40 1.23 8.77
N ASP A 32 -14.12 2.35 8.74
CA ASP A 32 -14.11 3.27 7.60
C ASP A 32 -12.74 3.93 7.44
N VAL A 33 -12.29 4.04 6.19
CA VAL A 33 -11.08 4.79 5.86
C VAL A 33 -11.40 6.26 5.61
N GLY A 34 -10.46 7.13 5.99
CA GLY A 34 -10.59 8.58 5.81
C GLY A 34 -10.18 9.02 4.41
N LEU A 35 -11.00 9.87 3.80
CA LEU A 35 -10.72 10.53 2.54
C LEU A 35 -10.69 12.05 2.74
N HIS A 36 -9.74 12.74 2.11
CA HIS A 36 -9.69 14.20 2.16
C HIS A 36 -10.86 14.81 1.38
N PRO A 37 -11.65 15.73 1.97
CA PRO A 37 -12.88 16.25 1.34
C PRO A 37 -12.63 17.04 0.06
N GLY A 38 -11.41 17.48 -0.19
CA GLY A 38 -11.03 18.17 -1.42
C GLY A 38 -10.56 17.24 -2.53
N SER A 39 -10.56 15.92 -2.32
CA SER A 39 -10.24 14.93 -3.35
C SER A 39 -11.51 14.43 -4.02
N SER A 40 -11.44 14.28 -5.33
CA SER A 40 -12.51 13.74 -6.16
C SER A 40 -12.17 12.43 -6.84
N TRP A 41 -10.96 11.94 -6.63
CA TRP A 41 -10.50 10.66 -7.20
C TRP A 41 -9.60 9.94 -6.20
N ASN A 42 -10.18 8.94 -5.54
CA ASN A 42 -9.52 8.13 -4.53
C ASN A 42 -9.48 6.67 -5.00
N ASN A 43 -8.46 5.95 -4.58
CA ASN A 43 -8.36 4.51 -4.85
C ASN A 43 -7.76 3.76 -3.66
N PRO A 44 -8.17 2.49 -3.45
CA PRO A 44 -7.45 1.60 -2.56
C PRO A 44 -6.12 1.16 -3.21
N GLU A 45 -5.13 0.93 -2.39
CA GLU A 45 -3.87 0.29 -2.77
C GLU A 45 -3.62 -0.86 -1.80
N PRO A 46 -4.07 -2.09 -2.13
CA PRO A 46 -3.87 -3.25 -1.29
C PRO A 46 -2.39 -3.66 -1.29
N GLU A 47 -1.87 -3.91 -0.09
CA GLU A 47 -0.45 -4.10 0.14
C GLU A 47 -0.19 -5.18 1.20
N ILE A 48 1.04 -5.68 1.23
CA ILE A 48 1.55 -6.45 2.36
C ILE A 48 2.29 -5.52 3.30
N VAL A 49 1.95 -5.59 4.57
CA VAL A 49 2.57 -4.82 5.66
C VAL A 49 3.60 -5.68 6.35
N LEU A 50 4.84 -5.23 6.43
CA LEU A 50 5.88 -5.84 7.27
C LEU A 50 5.90 -5.19 8.65
N VAL A 51 5.93 -6.01 9.68
CA VAL A 51 6.01 -5.57 11.08
C VAL A 51 7.45 -5.66 11.54
N ILE A 52 8.00 -4.54 12.00
CA ILE A 52 9.41 -4.40 12.37
C ILE A 52 9.50 -4.09 13.86
N ASN A 53 10.36 -4.80 14.58
CA ASN A 53 10.60 -4.54 15.99
C ASN A 53 11.65 -3.42 16.20
N SER A 54 11.84 -3.00 17.46
CA SER A 54 12.78 -1.93 17.83
C SER A 54 14.26 -2.25 17.55
N LYS A 55 14.58 -3.49 17.16
CA LYS A 55 15.93 -3.91 16.76
C LYS A 55 16.12 -3.93 15.24
N GLY A 56 15.10 -3.49 14.48
CA GLY A 56 15.13 -3.51 13.03
C GLY A 56 14.87 -4.89 12.40
N HIS A 57 14.36 -5.86 13.16
CA HIS A 57 14.05 -7.19 12.61
C HIS A 57 12.58 -7.24 12.19
N VAL A 58 12.31 -7.79 11.02
CA VAL A 58 10.95 -8.14 10.59
C VAL A 58 10.47 -9.33 11.42
N VAL A 59 9.33 -9.18 12.06
CA VAL A 59 8.78 -10.19 12.98
C VAL A 59 7.44 -10.76 12.51
N GLY A 60 6.88 -10.25 11.44
CA GLY A 60 5.62 -10.74 10.89
C GLY A 60 5.12 -9.89 9.73
N ALA A 61 3.98 -10.29 9.20
CA ALA A 61 3.30 -9.57 8.12
C ALA A 61 1.79 -9.50 8.35
N ALA A 62 1.15 -8.52 7.72
CA ALA A 62 -0.29 -8.33 7.70
C ALA A 62 -0.72 -7.83 6.32
N MET A 63 -2.01 -7.73 6.07
CA MET A 63 -2.55 -7.01 4.93
C MET A 63 -2.75 -5.55 5.28
N GLY A 64 -2.64 -4.68 4.27
CA GLY A 64 -2.87 -3.25 4.41
C GLY A 64 -3.55 -2.63 3.21
N ASN A 65 -4.07 -1.44 3.44
CA ASN A 65 -4.62 -0.58 2.39
C ASN A 65 -3.97 0.81 2.51
N ASP A 66 -3.13 1.15 1.55
CA ASP A 66 -2.58 2.50 1.37
C ASP A 66 -3.57 3.34 0.55
N VAL A 67 -4.60 3.87 1.21
CA VAL A 67 -5.60 4.71 0.53
C VAL A 67 -4.94 5.92 -0.10
N ASN A 68 -5.17 6.12 -1.39
CA ASN A 68 -4.53 7.14 -2.19
C ASN A 68 -5.51 8.20 -2.67
N LEU A 69 -5.10 9.47 -2.62
CA LEU A 69 -5.79 10.57 -3.29
C LEU A 69 -5.17 10.79 -4.66
N ARG A 70 -5.63 10.03 -5.65
CA ARG A 70 -5.03 9.93 -6.97
C ARG A 70 -4.96 11.25 -7.73
N ASP A 71 -5.94 12.13 -7.54
CA ASP A 71 -5.97 13.47 -8.13
C ASP A 71 -4.89 14.41 -7.55
N PHE A 72 -4.50 14.21 -6.28
CA PHE A 72 -3.38 14.95 -5.69
C PHE A 72 -2.03 14.37 -6.12
N GLU A 73 -1.86 13.06 -6.03
CA GLU A 73 -0.63 12.37 -6.42
C GLU A 73 -0.29 12.63 -7.90
N GLY A 74 -1.27 12.50 -8.79
CA GLY A 74 -1.08 12.68 -10.23
C GLY A 74 -0.74 14.12 -10.67
N ARG A 75 -0.95 15.11 -9.80
CA ARG A 75 -0.63 16.51 -10.12
C ARG A 75 0.84 16.84 -9.95
N SER A 76 1.49 16.32 -8.92
CA SER A 76 2.88 16.63 -8.62
C SER A 76 3.46 15.68 -7.59
N ALA A 77 4.67 15.20 -7.79
CA ALA A 77 5.43 14.44 -6.80
C ALA A 77 5.59 15.20 -5.46
N LEU A 78 5.56 16.52 -5.47
CA LEU A 78 5.61 17.37 -4.27
C LEU A 78 4.32 17.31 -3.43
N LEU A 79 3.26 16.69 -3.95
CA LEU A 79 2.00 16.49 -3.24
C LEU A 79 1.85 15.06 -2.69
N LEU A 80 2.90 14.24 -2.74
CA LEU A 80 2.85 12.86 -2.26
C LEU A 80 2.39 12.78 -0.80
N GLY A 81 2.96 13.58 0.10
CA GLY A 81 2.53 13.62 1.49
C GLY A 81 1.03 13.94 1.65
N LYS A 82 0.51 14.90 0.86
CA LYS A 82 -0.92 15.21 0.87
C LYS A 82 -1.78 14.08 0.31
N ALA A 83 -1.28 13.37 -0.69
CA ALA A 83 -1.99 12.25 -1.31
C ALA A 83 -2.09 11.03 -0.36
N LYS A 84 -1.10 10.83 0.49
CA LYS A 84 -0.89 9.61 1.25
C LYS A 84 -1.14 9.75 2.75
N ASP A 85 -0.66 10.82 3.40
CA ASP A 85 -0.74 11.01 4.85
C ASP A 85 -1.99 11.81 5.23
N ASN A 86 -3.12 11.12 5.29
CA ASN A 86 -4.38 11.67 5.77
C ASN A 86 -4.87 10.87 6.97
N ASN A 87 -5.69 11.49 7.83
CA ASN A 87 -6.28 10.80 8.96
C ASN A 87 -7.13 9.61 8.50
N ALA A 88 -6.92 8.43 9.09
CA ALA A 88 -7.56 7.17 8.75
C ALA A 88 -7.35 6.70 7.28
N SER A 89 -6.36 7.21 6.56
CA SER A 89 -6.08 6.80 5.18
C SER A 89 -5.20 5.55 5.06
N CYS A 90 -4.96 4.86 6.16
CA CYS A 90 -4.23 3.60 6.23
C CYS A 90 -5.06 2.59 7.03
N ALA A 91 -5.40 1.46 6.44
CA ALA A 91 -6.03 0.35 7.16
C ALA A 91 -5.08 -0.85 7.23
N ILE A 92 -5.01 -1.52 8.40
CA ILE A 92 -4.12 -2.66 8.62
C ILE A 92 -4.89 -3.75 9.36
N GLY A 93 -4.78 -4.98 8.89
CA GLY A 93 -5.43 -6.12 9.55
C GLY A 93 -5.68 -7.29 8.60
N PRO A 94 -6.57 -8.22 9.02
CA PRO A 94 -7.29 -8.25 10.31
C PRO A 94 -6.41 -8.66 11.49
N PHE A 95 -5.23 -9.26 11.24
CA PHE A 95 -4.26 -9.68 12.25
C PHE A 95 -2.84 -9.63 11.69
N ILE A 96 -1.85 -9.69 12.56
CA ILE A 96 -0.45 -9.85 12.19
C ILE A 96 -0.12 -11.34 12.27
N ARG A 97 0.33 -11.94 11.16
CA ARG A 97 0.92 -13.27 11.15
C ARG A 97 2.38 -13.15 11.54
N LEU A 98 2.72 -13.59 12.74
CA LEU A 98 4.12 -13.60 13.21
C LEU A 98 4.93 -14.66 12.45
N PHE A 99 6.21 -14.37 12.23
CA PHE A 99 7.15 -15.31 11.64
C PHE A 99 7.51 -16.43 12.62
N ASP A 100 7.60 -17.63 12.09
CA ASP A 100 7.99 -18.86 12.76
C ASP A 100 8.64 -19.84 11.77
N ASP A 101 8.81 -21.11 12.15
CA ASP A 101 9.43 -22.14 11.29
C ASP A 101 8.58 -22.48 10.05
N HIS A 102 7.30 -22.09 10.00
CA HIS A 102 6.36 -22.38 8.91
C HIS A 102 6.00 -21.17 8.06
N TYR A 103 6.27 -19.96 8.55
CA TYR A 103 5.98 -18.71 7.84
C TYR A 103 7.09 -17.70 8.06
N THR A 104 7.77 -17.36 6.98
CA THR A 104 8.97 -16.52 6.98
C THR A 104 8.86 -15.42 5.93
N ILE A 105 9.88 -14.60 5.81
CA ILE A 105 9.98 -13.58 4.75
C ILE A 105 9.95 -14.22 3.34
N ASP A 106 10.40 -15.45 3.18
CA ASP A 106 10.36 -16.14 1.88
C ASP A 106 8.92 -16.43 1.43
N ASN A 107 8.02 -16.71 2.37
CA ASN A 107 6.59 -16.80 2.07
C ASN A 107 6.02 -15.46 1.64
N VAL A 108 6.42 -14.36 2.29
CA VAL A 108 6.01 -13.00 1.90
C VAL A 108 6.44 -12.70 0.47
N ARG A 109 7.67 -13.01 0.08
CA ARG A 109 8.20 -12.77 -1.28
C ARG A 109 7.39 -13.39 -2.40
N THR A 110 6.63 -14.42 -2.10
CA THR A 110 5.83 -15.17 -3.06
C THR A 110 4.32 -15.07 -2.83
N THR A 111 3.89 -14.20 -1.90
CA THR A 111 2.48 -14.02 -1.58
C THR A 111 1.72 -13.46 -2.78
N ASP A 112 0.63 -14.12 -3.12
CA ASP A 112 -0.39 -13.59 -4.02
C ASP A 112 -1.38 -12.75 -3.22
N LEU A 113 -1.81 -11.65 -3.80
CA LEU A 113 -2.73 -10.70 -3.20
C LEU A 113 -3.91 -10.51 -4.14
N SER A 114 -5.13 -10.63 -3.62
CA SER A 114 -6.35 -10.32 -4.36
C SER A 114 -7.16 -9.24 -3.65
N MET A 115 -7.95 -8.54 -4.44
CA MET A 115 -8.77 -7.42 -4.00
C MET A 115 -10.15 -7.52 -4.64
N ALA A 116 -11.19 -7.25 -3.87
CA ALA A 116 -12.52 -6.95 -4.39
C ALA A 116 -12.95 -5.58 -3.88
N VAL A 117 -13.50 -4.75 -4.77
CA VAL A 117 -14.09 -3.45 -4.44
C VAL A 117 -15.55 -3.50 -4.83
N HIS A 118 -16.43 -3.22 -3.87
CA HIS A 118 -17.86 -3.15 -4.06
C HIS A 118 -18.30 -1.68 -4.03
N GLY A 119 -19.14 -1.31 -4.94
CA GLY A 119 -19.70 0.03 -5.05
C GLY A 119 -21.21 0.02 -5.21
N PRO A 120 -21.82 1.21 -5.32
CA PRO A 120 -23.27 1.34 -5.52
C PRO A 120 -23.78 0.55 -6.73
N GLU A 121 -25.07 0.23 -6.72
CA GLU A 121 -25.78 -0.42 -7.84
C GLU A 121 -25.20 -1.78 -8.25
N GLY A 122 -24.53 -2.47 -7.31
CA GLY A 122 -23.95 -3.80 -7.56
C GLY A 122 -22.64 -3.77 -8.34
N PHE A 123 -21.95 -2.63 -8.41
CA PHE A 123 -20.62 -2.56 -8.99
C PHE A 123 -19.65 -3.43 -8.20
N VAL A 124 -18.87 -4.26 -8.92
CA VAL A 124 -17.79 -5.06 -8.35
C VAL A 124 -16.57 -4.97 -9.26
N MET A 125 -15.43 -4.61 -8.67
CA MET A 125 -14.14 -4.69 -9.32
C MET A 125 -13.26 -5.71 -8.59
N GLN A 126 -12.57 -6.56 -9.33
CA GLN A 126 -11.63 -7.52 -8.79
C GLN A 126 -10.24 -7.29 -9.36
N GLY A 127 -9.23 -7.47 -8.53
CA GLY A 127 -7.83 -7.38 -8.91
C GLY A 127 -6.98 -8.45 -8.24
N SER A 128 -5.87 -8.80 -8.85
CA SER A 128 -4.89 -9.70 -8.25
C SER A 128 -3.47 -9.30 -8.65
N SER A 129 -2.53 -9.53 -7.76
CA SER A 129 -1.11 -9.31 -7.99
C SER A 129 -0.29 -10.28 -7.12
N SER A 130 1.04 -10.30 -7.31
CA SER A 130 1.94 -11.14 -6.54
C SER A 130 3.19 -10.36 -6.14
N LEU A 131 3.62 -10.55 -4.89
CA LEU A 131 4.88 -10.00 -4.38
C LEU A 131 6.09 -10.53 -5.18
N SER A 132 5.99 -11.71 -5.81
CA SER A 132 7.04 -12.26 -6.68
C SER A 132 7.34 -11.39 -7.91
N GLN A 133 6.49 -10.41 -8.23
CA GLN A 133 6.64 -9.51 -9.37
C GLN A 133 7.24 -8.15 -8.99
N ILE A 134 7.49 -7.89 -7.71
CA ILE A 134 8.17 -6.68 -7.25
C ILE A 134 9.65 -6.81 -7.59
N SER A 135 10.25 -5.79 -8.21
CA SER A 135 11.67 -5.80 -8.60
C SER A 135 12.60 -5.64 -7.41
N ARG A 136 12.14 -5.05 -6.30
CA ARG A 136 12.91 -4.84 -5.09
C ARG A 136 12.59 -5.89 -4.05
N ASP A 137 13.64 -6.43 -3.41
CA ASP A 137 13.44 -7.32 -2.25
C ASP A 137 12.86 -6.52 -1.06
N PRO A 138 11.90 -7.09 -0.31
CA PRO A 138 11.30 -6.42 0.85
C PRO A 138 12.29 -5.99 1.93
N LEU A 139 13.34 -6.76 2.20
CA LEU A 139 14.28 -6.46 3.27
C LEU A 139 15.13 -5.22 3.02
N PRO A 140 15.77 -5.02 1.84
CA PRO A 140 16.43 -3.76 1.52
C PRO A 140 15.50 -2.55 1.56
N LEU A 141 14.23 -2.69 1.14
CA LEU A 141 13.25 -1.59 1.21
C LEU A 141 13.03 -1.13 2.66
N MET A 142 12.92 -2.08 3.58
CA MET A 142 12.75 -1.80 5.01
C MET A 142 13.92 -0.99 5.60
N THR A 143 15.14 -1.20 5.12
CA THR A 143 16.37 -0.58 5.63
C THR A 143 16.85 0.59 4.78
N HIS A 144 16.10 0.99 3.76
CA HIS A 144 16.50 2.03 2.82
C HIS A 144 16.72 3.39 3.49
N ASP A 145 15.94 3.70 4.51
CA ASP A 145 16.16 4.86 5.37
C ASP A 145 16.39 4.42 6.83
N PRO A 146 17.65 4.24 7.27
CA PRO A 146 17.97 3.81 8.61
C PRO A 146 17.57 4.81 9.70
N SER A 147 17.26 6.07 9.37
CA SER A 147 16.83 7.09 10.35
C SER A 147 15.43 6.82 10.90
N THR A 148 14.67 5.94 10.26
CA THR A 148 13.28 5.65 10.58
C THR A 148 13.06 4.33 11.34
N LEU A 149 14.10 3.63 11.77
CA LEU A 149 14.09 2.26 12.33
C LEU A 149 13.42 2.07 13.70
N ALA A 150 12.71 3.06 14.23
CA ALA A 150 11.99 2.87 15.49
C ALA A 150 10.51 2.57 15.21
N TRP A 151 10.13 1.27 15.22
CA TRP A 151 8.72 0.82 15.12
C TRP A 151 8.05 1.19 13.78
N GLN A 152 8.47 0.57 12.70
CA GLN A 152 7.85 0.78 11.38
C GLN A 152 6.96 -0.39 10.96
N LEU A 153 5.84 -0.01 10.35
CA LEU A 153 5.12 -0.86 9.44
C LEU A 153 5.51 -0.42 8.02
N THR A 154 6.06 -1.34 7.24
CA THR A 154 6.41 -1.08 5.84
C THR A 154 5.36 -1.72 4.94
N LEU A 155 4.69 -0.90 4.16
CA LEU A 155 3.71 -1.35 3.17
C LEU A 155 4.43 -1.65 1.85
N LEU A 156 4.10 -2.79 1.26
CA LEU A 156 4.68 -3.28 0.01
C LEU A 156 3.58 -3.38 -1.04
N ASN A 157 3.58 -2.48 -2.01
CA ASN A 157 2.56 -2.43 -3.04
C ASN A 157 2.92 -3.30 -4.26
N PRO A 158 2.31 -4.49 -4.44
CA PRO A 158 2.57 -5.35 -5.57
C PRO A 158 1.89 -4.89 -6.87
N PHE A 159 0.98 -3.90 -6.80
CA PHE A 159 0.23 -3.42 -7.96
C PHE A 159 0.95 -2.31 -8.72
N MET A 160 1.85 -1.58 -8.08
CA MET A 160 2.56 -0.44 -8.70
C MET A 160 3.52 -0.85 -9.83
N GLN A 161 3.96 -2.10 -9.88
CA GLN A 161 4.93 -2.58 -10.87
C GLN A 161 4.32 -3.26 -12.09
N LYS A 162 3.05 -3.61 -12.03
CA LYS A 162 2.31 -4.03 -13.22
C LYS A 162 1.83 -2.80 -13.98
N ARG A 163 1.81 -2.90 -15.31
CA ARG A 163 1.18 -1.92 -16.21
C ARG A 163 -0.07 -1.34 -15.57
N PRO A 164 -0.39 -0.05 -15.80
CA PRO A 164 -1.56 0.55 -15.20
C PRO A 164 -2.72 -0.42 -15.33
N LEU A 165 -3.29 -0.78 -14.18
CA LEU A 165 -4.62 -1.33 -14.18
C LEU A 165 -5.46 -0.32 -14.95
N MET A 166 -5.88 -0.73 -16.13
CA MET A 166 -6.73 -0.04 -17.09
C MET A 166 -7.03 1.41 -16.72
N ASP A 167 -6.83 2.29 -17.68
CA ASP A 167 -7.60 3.54 -17.77
C ASP A 167 -9.11 3.23 -17.62
N VAL A 168 -9.52 2.95 -16.41
CA VAL A 168 -10.92 2.83 -16.01
C VAL A 168 -11.35 4.28 -15.93
N GLY A 169 -11.66 4.82 -17.10
CA GLY A 169 -11.96 6.20 -17.39
C GLY A 169 -12.42 7.01 -16.19
N SER A 170 -12.08 8.26 -16.13
CA SER A 170 -12.28 9.30 -15.11
C SER A 170 -13.66 9.34 -14.40
N LYS A 171 -14.14 8.21 -13.92
CA LYS A 171 -15.33 8.11 -13.09
C LYS A 171 -14.91 8.11 -11.63
N GLN A 172 -15.44 9.06 -10.88
CA GLN A 172 -15.45 9.03 -9.43
C GLN A 172 -16.12 7.72 -8.99
N TRP A 173 -15.42 6.91 -8.23
CA TRP A 173 -15.95 5.68 -7.66
C TRP A 173 -16.27 5.94 -6.19
N ASP A 174 -17.55 5.87 -5.84
CA ASP A 174 -17.95 5.76 -4.45
C ASP A 174 -17.83 4.29 -4.06
N PHE A 175 -16.84 3.97 -3.22
CA PHE A 175 -16.62 2.62 -2.72
C PHE A 175 -17.46 2.39 -1.47
N GLU A 176 -18.28 1.35 -1.48
CA GLU A 176 -19.04 0.93 -0.28
C GLU A 176 -18.24 -0.06 0.57
N GLN A 177 -17.44 -0.91 -0.06
CA GLN A 177 -16.66 -1.93 0.64
C GLN A 177 -15.42 -2.33 -0.16
N LEU A 178 -14.30 -2.53 0.56
CA LEU A 178 -13.07 -3.11 0.05
C LEU A 178 -12.78 -4.41 0.80
N GLU A 179 -12.54 -5.49 0.07
CA GLU A 179 -12.07 -6.77 0.59
C GLU A 179 -10.68 -7.08 0.01
N ILE A 180 -9.74 -7.46 0.90
CA ILE A 180 -8.36 -7.86 0.54
C ILE A 180 -8.15 -9.28 1.07
N PHE A 181 -7.67 -10.18 0.21
CA PHE A 181 -7.45 -11.60 0.49
C PHE A 181 -6.02 -12.03 0.18
#